data_b773a87d83ba9cb1631de15b2a23f33b
#
_entry.id   b773a87d83ba9cb1631de15b2a23f33b
#
_cell.length_a   1.000
_cell.length_b   1.000
_cell.length_c   1.000
_cell.angle_alpha   90.00
_cell.angle_beta   90.00
_cell.angle_gamma   90.00
#
_symmetry.space_group_name_H-M   'P 1'
#
loop_
_entity.id
_entity.type
_entity.pdbx_description
1 polymer ?
#
loop_
_entity_poly.entity_id
_entity_poly.type
_entity_poly.pdbx_seq_one_letter_code
_entity_poly.pdbx_strand_id
1 'polypeptide(L)'
;MLAGARGGDGGDYWKGPFYRLEAEGFECVLADARQVKNLPGRPKRDPADSRWLAACFERGAITPCFVATPEFRIIRLHTRYRRDLTEERTREKQRAEKLLESAAIKVSSVVTDLHGVTGRDIMDHLIAGERNPKVLAQLARAAARRKISQLEEALEGAEFFTPAHAALLAKVLARIDRLSADIDDLSQVIERLLAPYEEQLQQAESMPGWGRRAAQDAVAETGVDMSRFRTGGHLSSWAGRAPQDHQSGKRKGRAKAKKGNRYLGAITGETAVAAGRTQTREGARHRRLARKRGAAKACVATGNTQLKVYHKLLSNPGMRHQDLGPDYYDRQRDTRRQIAHHVGKLGSLGFEVTLCRIPDPEPDATGPAQPA
;
A
#
# COMPACT_ATOMS: atom_id res chain seq x y z
N MET A 1 31.97 3.29 -13.15
CA MET A 1 31.28 3.37 -14.45
C MET A 1 29.86 3.87 -14.24
N LEU A 2 29.40 4.80 -15.07
CA LEU A 2 28.07 5.41 -14.97
C LEU A 2 27.15 4.77 -16.02
N ALA A 3 26.07 4.14 -15.57
CA ALA A 3 24.99 3.73 -16.43
C ALA A 3 23.81 4.69 -16.22
N GLY A 4 23.33 5.34 -17.28
CA GLY A 4 22.19 6.26 -17.18
C GLY A 4 20.89 5.50 -17.20
N ALA A 5 20.05 5.66 -16.17
CA ALA A 5 18.67 5.18 -16.14
C ALA A 5 17.70 6.36 -16.32
N ARG A 6 16.70 6.19 -17.19
CA ARG A 6 15.57 7.11 -17.24
C ARG A 6 14.64 6.79 -16.06
N GLY A 7 14.39 7.74 -15.21
CA GLY A 7 13.52 7.57 -14.04
C GLY A 7 12.11 7.15 -14.45
N GLY A 8 11.61 6.04 -13.89
CA GLY A 8 10.29 5.45 -14.11
C GLY A 8 10.16 4.81 -15.50
N ASP A 9 10.14 3.50 -15.59
CA ASP A 9 10.05 2.68 -16.81
C ASP A 9 11.21 2.81 -17.84
N GLY A 10 12.35 3.35 -17.45
CA GLY A 10 13.57 3.26 -18.21
C GLY A 10 14.01 1.79 -18.29
N GLY A 11 13.96 1.21 -19.50
CA GLY A 11 14.19 -0.20 -19.75
C GLY A 11 15.38 -0.78 -19.01
N ASP A 12 15.41 -2.08 -18.84
CA ASP A 12 16.41 -2.86 -18.08
C ASP A 12 17.84 -2.83 -18.67
N TYR A 13 18.09 -1.98 -19.67
CA TYR A 13 19.38 -1.88 -20.39
C TYR A 13 20.61 -1.63 -19.51
N TRP A 14 20.43 -0.90 -18.40
CA TRP A 14 21.51 -0.60 -17.47
C TRP A 14 21.90 -1.82 -16.61
N LYS A 15 20.98 -2.77 -16.41
CA LYS A 15 21.17 -3.91 -15.50
C LYS A 15 22.31 -4.81 -15.96
N GLY A 16 22.34 -5.19 -17.22
CA GLY A 16 23.38 -6.08 -17.76
C GLY A 16 24.79 -5.54 -17.53
N PRO A 17 25.13 -4.34 -18.03
CA PRO A 17 26.44 -3.74 -17.78
C PRO A 17 26.75 -3.51 -16.29
N PHE A 18 25.76 -3.03 -15.52
CA PHE A 18 25.94 -2.76 -14.09
C PHE A 18 26.27 -4.04 -13.32
N TYR A 19 25.48 -5.10 -13.53
CA TYR A 19 25.64 -6.36 -12.79
C TYR A 19 26.92 -7.09 -13.17
N ARG A 20 27.35 -6.99 -14.44
CA ARG A 20 28.61 -7.57 -14.88
C ARG A 20 29.80 -6.90 -14.20
N LEU A 21 29.83 -5.58 -14.20
CA LEU A 21 30.90 -4.81 -13.57
C LEU A 21 30.93 -4.99 -12.04
N GLU A 22 29.76 -5.02 -11.40
CA GLU A 22 29.64 -5.30 -9.97
C GLU A 22 30.18 -6.71 -9.64
N ALA A 23 29.90 -7.72 -10.48
CA ALA A 23 30.41 -9.08 -10.31
C ALA A 23 31.94 -9.18 -10.47
N GLU A 24 32.55 -8.30 -11.28
CA GLU A 24 34.00 -8.18 -11.44
C GLU A 24 34.64 -7.33 -10.32
N GLY A 25 33.87 -6.91 -9.30
CA GLY A 25 34.36 -6.16 -8.15
C GLY A 25 34.50 -4.64 -8.34
N PHE A 26 33.98 -4.09 -9.44
CA PHE A 26 33.98 -2.64 -9.64
C PHE A 26 32.93 -1.95 -8.78
N GLU A 27 33.29 -0.81 -8.17
CA GLU A 27 32.32 0.10 -7.57
C GLU A 27 31.47 0.76 -8.66
N CYS A 28 30.19 0.41 -8.70
CA CYS A 28 29.25 0.87 -9.74
C CYS A 28 28.26 1.87 -9.18
N VAL A 29 28.11 3.00 -9.85
CA VAL A 29 27.10 4.02 -9.52
C VAL A 29 26.13 4.18 -10.67
N LEU A 30 24.84 4.05 -10.36
CA LEU A 30 23.76 4.35 -11.29
C LEU A 30 23.33 5.81 -11.11
N ALA A 31 23.32 6.59 -12.17
CA ALA A 31 22.89 7.98 -12.16
C ALA A 31 21.54 8.18 -12.88
N ASP A 32 20.70 9.10 -12.35
CA ASP A 32 19.48 9.52 -13.05
C ASP A 32 19.83 10.40 -14.25
N ALA A 33 19.49 9.95 -15.46
CA ALA A 33 19.74 10.68 -16.69
C ALA A 33 19.16 12.10 -16.70
N ARG A 34 18.09 12.37 -15.95
CA ARG A 34 17.53 13.73 -15.82
C ARG A 34 18.41 14.64 -14.99
N GLN A 35 18.99 14.13 -13.90
CA GLN A 35 19.93 14.90 -13.09
C GLN A 35 21.18 15.23 -13.91
N VAL A 36 21.73 14.21 -14.57
CA VAL A 36 22.90 14.37 -15.44
C VAL A 36 22.64 15.37 -16.56
N LYS A 37 21.46 15.35 -17.18
CA LYS A 37 21.09 16.32 -18.23
C LYS A 37 21.07 17.75 -17.75
N ASN A 38 20.76 17.97 -16.47
CA ASN A 38 20.65 19.31 -15.89
C ASN A 38 21.99 19.86 -15.34
N LEU A 39 23.08 19.05 -15.38
CA LEU A 39 24.40 19.53 -14.99
C LEU A 39 24.98 20.44 -16.09
N PRO A 40 25.63 21.55 -15.73
CA PRO A 40 26.18 22.50 -16.68
C PRO A 40 27.38 21.93 -17.44
N GLY A 41 27.58 22.41 -18.67
CA GLY A 41 28.80 22.10 -19.46
C GLY A 41 28.81 20.72 -20.11
N ARG A 42 27.68 20.03 -20.28
CA ARG A 42 27.60 18.73 -20.90
C ARG A 42 27.95 18.78 -22.40
N PRO A 43 28.97 18.02 -22.86
CA PRO A 43 29.31 17.91 -24.27
C PRO A 43 28.22 17.16 -25.06
N LYS A 44 28.18 17.39 -26.39
CA LYS A 44 27.24 16.69 -27.29
C LYS A 44 27.80 15.45 -27.98
N ARG A 45 29.10 15.10 -27.73
CA ARG A 45 29.79 13.98 -28.36
C ARG A 45 30.10 12.91 -27.33
N ASP A 46 29.82 11.64 -27.65
CA ASP A 46 29.94 10.52 -26.72
C ASP A 46 31.30 10.37 -26.02
N PRO A 47 32.48 10.46 -26.71
CA PRO A 47 33.76 10.34 -26.01
C PRO A 47 34.04 11.51 -25.04
N ALA A 48 33.57 12.71 -25.36
CA ALA A 48 33.68 13.87 -24.48
C ALA A 48 32.65 13.81 -23.33
N ASP A 49 31.45 13.28 -23.58
CA ASP A 49 30.42 13.06 -22.56
C ASP A 49 30.91 12.05 -21.51
N SER A 50 31.56 10.95 -21.91
CA SER A 50 32.09 9.96 -20.98
C SER A 50 33.18 10.53 -20.06
N ARG A 51 34.11 11.33 -20.59
CA ARG A 51 35.14 12.01 -19.77
C ARG A 51 34.53 13.05 -18.83
N TRP A 52 33.56 13.80 -19.31
CA TRP A 52 32.85 14.80 -18.53
C TRP A 52 32.05 14.16 -17.40
N LEU A 53 31.40 13.01 -17.67
CA LEU A 53 30.69 12.23 -16.65
C LEU A 53 31.63 11.72 -15.56
N ALA A 54 32.83 11.23 -15.93
CA ALA A 54 33.85 10.81 -14.99
C ALA A 54 34.27 11.96 -14.08
N ALA A 55 34.57 13.14 -14.65
CA ALA A 55 34.92 14.33 -13.89
C ALA A 55 33.80 14.85 -13.02
N CYS A 56 32.53 14.74 -13.45
CA CYS A 56 31.36 15.07 -12.61
C CYS A 56 31.21 14.09 -11.44
N PHE A 57 31.52 12.81 -11.64
CA PHE A 57 31.48 11.79 -10.60
C PHE A 57 32.58 12.03 -9.56
N GLU A 58 33.82 12.24 -9.97
CA GLU A 58 34.95 12.57 -9.08
C GLU A 58 34.68 13.80 -8.22
N ARG A 59 34.04 14.81 -8.79
CA ARG A 59 33.66 16.06 -8.06
C ARG A 59 32.44 15.89 -7.15
N GLY A 60 31.82 14.70 -7.08
CA GLY A 60 30.61 14.46 -6.29
C GLY A 60 29.36 15.18 -6.81
N ALA A 61 29.37 15.65 -8.08
CA ALA A 61 28.23 16.36 -8.68
C ALA A 61 27.07 15.42 -9.08
N ILE A 62 27.32 14.11 -9.10
CA ILE A 62 26.31 13.08 -9.45
C ILE A 62 25.78 12.44 -8.17
N THR A 63 24.47 12.54 -7.98
CA THR A 63 23.80 11.84 -6.88
C THR A 63 23.49 10.39 -7.29
N PRO A 64 23.99 9.38 -6.57
CA PRO A 64 23.72 7.99 -6.85
C PRO A 64 22.23 7.65 -6.76
N CYS A 65 21.72 6.87 -7.73
CA CYS A 65 20.43 6.23 -7.62
C CYS A 65 20.52 5.00 -6.71
N PHE A 66 19.46 4.71 -6.01
CA PHE A 66 19.37 3.50 -5.21
C PHE A 66 19.30 2.25 -6.12
N VAL A 67 20.26 1.36 -5.95
CA VAL A 67 20.27 0.02 -6.54
C VAL A 67 20.30 -1.00 -5.40
N ALA A 68 19.36 -1.95 -5.44
CA ALA A 68 19.30 -3.01 -4.43
C ALA A 68 20.53 -3.93 -4.54
N THR A 69 20.98 -4.49 -3.43
CA THR A 69 22.01 -5.52 -3.42
C THR A 69 21.56 -6.78 -4.17
N PRO A 70 22.48 -7.62 -4.64
CA PRO A 70 22.13 -8.84 -5.40
C PRO A 70 21.07 -9.69 -4.73
N GLU A 71 21.17 -9.88 -3.42
CA GLU A 71 20.23 -10.63 -2.60
C GLU A 71 18.81 -10.03 -2.66
N PHE A 72 18.66 -8.73 -2.40
CA PHE A 72 17.36 -8.06 -2.48
C PHE A 72 16.82 -7.97 -3.92
N ARG A 73 17.66 -8.08 -4.94
CA ARG A 73 17.18 -8.20 -6.33
C ARG A 73 16.42 -9.51 -6.54
N ILE A 74 16.94 -10.62 -5.98
CA ILE A 74 16.28 -11.94 -6.03
C ILE A 74 14.93 -11.88 -5.29
N ILE A 75 14.91 -11.33 -4.08
CA ILE A 75 13.68 -11.19 -3.29
C ILE A 75 12.65 -10.34 -4.04
N ARG A 76 13.07 -9.24 -4.68
CA ARG A 76 12.20 -8.40 -5.51
C ARG A 76 11.58 -9.15 -6.68
N LEU A 77 12.29 -10.05 -7.33
CA LEU A 77 11.70 -10.84 -8.42
C LEU A 77 10.51 -11.65 -7.92
N HIS A 78 10.65 -12.32 -6.76
CA HIS A 78 9.58 -13.12 -6.18
C HIS A 78 8.40 -12.28 -5.68
N THR A 79 8.66 -11.19 -4.95
CA THR A 79 7.60 -10.33 -4.41
C THR A 79 6.81 -9.64 -5.51
N ARG A 80 7.49 -9.17 -6.57
CA ARG A 80 6.86 -8.53 -7.72
C ARG A 80 6.04 -9.53 -8.51
N TYR A 81 6.57 -10.72 -8.76
CA TYR A 81 5.83 -11.77 -9.46
C TYR A 81 4.61 -12.25 -8.65
N ARG A 82 4.75 -12.42 -7.32
CA ARG A 82 3.60 -12.67 -6.44
C ARG A 82 2.51 -11.61 -6.58
N ARG A 83 2.90 -10.34 -6.72
CA ARG A 83 1.98 -9.24 -6.96
C ARG A 83 1.28 -9.37 -8.31
N ASP A 84 2.03 -9.65 -9.37
CA ASP A 84 1.49 -9.82 -10.72
C ASP A 84 0.44 -10.95 -10.75
N LEU A 85 0.74 -12.11 -10.13
CA LEU A 85 -0.22 -13.22 -9.99
C LEU A 85 -1.46 -12.82 -9.15
N THR A 86 -1.28 -12.02 -8.11
CA THR A 86 -2.41 -11.52 -7.30
C THR A 86 -3.33 -10.61 -8.12
N GLU A 87 -2.77 -9.75 -8.96
CA GLU A 87 -3.53 -8.90 -9.88
C GLU A 87 -4.22 -9.75 -10.97
N GLU A 88 -3.56 -10.80 -11.47
CA GLU A 88 -4.15 -11.75 -12.41
C GLU A 88 -5.34 -12.49 -11.80
N ARG A 89 -5.18 -13.03 -10.60
CA ARG A 89 -6.25 -13.67 -9.86
C ARG A 89 -7.44 -12.74 -9.64
N THR A 90 -7.19 -11.48 -9.34
CA THR A 90 -8.25 -10.48 -9.18
C THR A 90 -9.01 -10.26 -10.49
N ARG A 91 -8.32 -10.23 -11.63
CA ARG A 91 -8.96 -10.14 -12.94
C ARG A 91 -9.83 -11.37 -13.25
N GLU A 92 -9.35 -12.57 -12.89
CA GLU A 92 -10.17 -13.79 -13.06
C GLU A 92 -11.41 -13.80 -12.15
N LYS A 93 -11.27 -13.35 -10.89
CA LYS A 93 -12.42 -13.18 -9.99
C LYS A 93 -13.46 -12.24 -10.58
N GLN A 94 -13.05 -11.12 -11.15
CA GLN A 94 -13.96 -10.19 -11.84
C GLN A 94 -14.60 -10.79 -13.11
N ARG A 95 -13.91 -11.68 -13.82
CA ARG A 95 -14.48 -12.43 -14.95
C ARG A 95 -15.57 -13.39 -14.51
N ALA A 96 -15.36 -14.11 -13.39
CA ALA A 96 -16.39 -14.99 -12.82
C ALA A 96 -17.64 -14.19 -12.45
N GLU A 97 -17.47 -13.04 -11.78
CA GLU A 97 -18.57 -12.16 -11.42
C GLU A 97 -19.36 -11.68 -12.64
N LYS A 98 -18.67 -11.17 -13.67
CA LYS A 98 -19.31 -10.73 -14.92
C LYS A 98 -20.03 -11.87 -15.66
N LEU A 99 -19.51 -13.09 -15.58
CA LEU A 99 -20.15 -14.26 -16.18
C LEU A 99 -21.46 -14.61 -15.46
N LEU A 100 -21.49 -14.51 -14.12
CA LEU A 100 -22.73 -14.66 -13.35
C LEU A 100 -23.72 -13.55 -13.65
N GLU A 101 -23.28 -12.31 -13.70
CA GLU A 101 -24.11 -11.15 -14.05
C GLU A 101 -24.73 -11.28 -15.45
N SER A 102 -24.02 -11.89 -16.42
CA SER A 102 -24.56 -12.13 -17.75
C SER A 102 -25.75 -13.10 -17.77
N ALA A 103 -25.88 -13.94 -16.75
CA ALA A 103 -27.04 -14.80 -16.47
C ALA A 103 -27.99 -14.18 -15.43
N ALA A 104 -27.96 -12.87 -15.21
CA ALA A 104 -28.75 -12.15 -14.23
C ALA A 104 -28.58 -12.63 -12.77
N ILE A 105 -27.48 -13.31 -12.44
CA ILE A 105 -27.15 -13.77 -11.08
C ILE A 105 -26.30 -12.71 -10.36
N LYS A 106 -26.80 -12.16 -9.23
CA LYS A 106 -26.18 -11.04 -8.50
C LYS A 106 -25.77 -11.41 -7.08
N VAL A 107 -25.23 -12.59 -6.87
CA VAL A 107 -24.82 -13.09 -5.54
C VAL A 107 -23.81 -12.17 -4.86
N SER A 108 -22.94 -11.48 -5.61
CA SER A 108 -21.95 -10.52 -5.09
C SER A 108 -22.57 -9.32 -4.35
N SER A 109 -23.83 -8.97 -4.65
CA SER A 109 -24.54 -7.90 -3.93
C SER A 109 -24.97 -8.30 -2.51
N VAL A 110 -25.09 -9.60 -2.24
CA VAL A 110 -25.59 -10.15 -0.97
C VAL A 110 -24.46 -10.65 -0.07
N VAL A 111 -23.50 -11.41 -0.66
CA VAL A 111 -22.35 -11.96 0.08
C VAL A 111 -21.18 -10.97 0.07
N THR A 112 -20.43 -10.95 1.14
CA THR A 112 -19.26 -10.05 1.27
C THR A 112 -18.11 -10.48 0.35
N ASP A 113 -17.95 -11.79 0.12
CA ASP A 113 -16.94 -12.38 -0.76
C ASP A 113 -17.60 -13.47 -1.61
N LEU A 114 -17.73 -13.22 -2.91
CA LEU A 114 -18.26 -14.18 -3.88
C LEU A 114 -17.37 -15.43 -4.00
N HIS A 115 -16.08 -15.31 -3.74
CA HIS A 115 -15.12 -16.43 -3.79
C HIS A 115 -14.85 -17.06 -2.42
N GLY A 116 -15.59 -16.65 -1.38
CA GLY A 116 -15.62 -17.32 -0.08
C GLY A 116 -16.45 -18.62 -0.14
N VAL A 117 -16.52 -19.33 0.96
CA VAL A 117 -17.13 -20.68 1.02
C VAL A 117 -18.54 -20.72 0.43
N THR A 118 -19.44 -19.82 0.86
CA THR A 118 -20.83 -19.78 0.34
C THR A 118 -20.89 -19.52 -1.16
N GLY A 119 -20.17 -18.50 -1.64
CA GLY A 119 -20.22 -18.17 -3.07
C GLY A 119 -19.58 -19.24 -3.93
N ARG A 120 -18.52 -19.91 -3.45
CA ARG A 120 -17.89 -21.04 -4.13
C ARG A 120 -18.82 -22.23 -4.22
N ASP A 121 -19.48 -22.61 -3.12
CA ASP A 121 -20.46 -23.70 -3.10
C ASP A 121 -21.60 -23.43 -4.10
N ILE A 122 -22.12 -22.20 -4.17
CA ILE A 122 -23.16 -21.82 -5.13
C ILE A 122 -22.65 -21.96 -6.57
N MET A 123 -21.45 -21.47 -6.88
CA MET A 123 -20.88 -21.57 -8.24
C MET A 123 -20.64 -23.03 -8.65
N ASP A 124 -20.16 -23.88 -7.75
CA ASP A 124 -19.92 -25.30 -8.03
C ASP A 124 -21.25 -26.04 -8.29
N HIS A 125 -22.33 -25.73 -7.55
CA HIS A 125 -23.66 -26.28 -7.78
C HIS A 125 -24.30 -25.80 -9.11
N LEU A 126 -24.09 -24.50 -9.45
CA LEU A 126 -24.49 -23.99 -10.78
C LEU A 126 -23.79 -24.72 -11.92
N ILE A 127 -22.48 -25.01 -11.76
CA ILE A 127 -21.71 -25.80 -12.73
C ILE A 127 -22.24 -27.24 -12.81
N ALA A 128 -22.63 -27.81 -11.67
CA ALA A 128 -23.21 -29.16 -11.59
C ALA A 128 -24.63 -29.25 -12.18
N GLY A 129 -25.25 -28.14 -12.55
CA GLY A 129 -26.56 -28.13 -13.20
C GLY A 129 -27.73 -27.72 -12.29
N GLU A 130 -27.47 -27.36 -11.03
CA GLU A 130 -28.54 -26.87 -10.15
C GLU A 130 -29.02 -25.49 -10.65
N ARG A 131 -30.34 -25.28 -10.69
CA ARG A 131 -30.98 -24.04 -11.18
C ARG A 131 -32.02 -23.51 -10.22
N ASN A 132 -32.37 -24.26 -9.20
CA ASN A 132 -33.40 -23.84 -8.25
C ASN A 132 -32.83 -22.80 -7.27
N PRO A 133 -33.28 -21.52 -7.29
CA PRO A 133 -32.77 -20.48 -6.42
C PRO A 133 -32.89 -20.84 -4.92
N LYS A 134 -33.95 -21.53 -4.53
CA LYS A 134 -34.17 -21.93 -3.13
C LYS A 134 -33.13 -22.96 -2.68
N VAL A 135 -32.80 -23.95 -3.52
CA VAL A 135 -31.78 -24.96 -3.22
C VAL A 135 -30.40 -24.30 -3.12
N LEU A 136 -30.07 -23.45 -4.07
CA LEU A 136 -28.79 -22.72 -4.10
C LEU A 136 -28.64 -21.78 -2.88
N ALA A 137 -29.71 -21.09 -2.46
CA ALA A 137 -29.64 -20.20 -1.30
C ALA A 137 -29.44 -20.96 0.01
N GLN A 138 -29.90 -22.22 0.12
CA GLN A 138 -29.66 -23.05 1.31
C GLN A 138 -28.19 -23.47 1.51
N LEU A 139 -27.33 -23.29 0.51
CA LEU A 139 -25.88 -23.47 0.62
C LEU A 139 -25.22 -22.38 1.46
N ALA A 140 -25.95 -21.34 1.85
CA ALA A 140 -25.46 -20.26 2.67
C ALA A 140 -24.89 -20.74 4.00
N ARG A 141 -23.70 -20.28 4.36
CA ARG A 141 -23.00 -20.63 5.61
C ARG A 141 -22.78 -19.39 6.48
N ALA A 142 -22.65 -19.64 7.78
CA ALA A 142 -22.34 -18.60 8.77
C ALA A 142 -23.25 -17.35 8.66
N ALA A 143 -22.67 -16.17 8.51
CA ALA A 143 -23.42 -14.90 8.41
C ALA A 143 -24.35 -14.82 7.19
N ALA A 144 -24.05 -15.53 6.09
CA ALA A 144 -24.88 -15.55 4.89
C ALA A 144 -26.24 -16.23 5.13
N ARG A 145 -26.37 -17.13 6.11
CA ARG A 145 -27.65 -17.75 6.50
C ARG A 145 -28.75 -16.75 6.88
N ARG A 146 -28.36 -15.60 7.41
CA ARG A 146 -29.30 -14.53 7.75
C ARG A 146 -29.86 -13.80 6.53
N LYS A 147 -29.35 -14.09 5.35
CA LYS A 147 -29.67 -13.43 4.09
C LYS A 147 -30.22 -14.40 3.03
N ILE A 148 -30.79 -15.56 3.44
CA ILE A 148 -31.30 -16.59 2.51
C ILE A 148 -32.32 -16.00 1.54
N SER A 149 -33.30 -15.21 2.00
CA SER A 149 -34.30 -14.60 1.11
C SER A 149 -33.67 -13.66 0.09
N GLN A 150 -32.65 -12.89 0.47
CA GLN A 150 -31.92 -12.02 -0.44
C GLN A 150 -31.08 -12.83 -1.45
N LEU A 151 -30.56 -13.99 -1.02
CA LEU A 151 -29.83 -14.90 -1.92
C LEU A 151 -30.78 -15.58 -2.90
N GLU A 152 -32.00 -15.97 -2.50
CA GLU A 152 -33.02 -16.50 -3.41
C GLU A 152 -33.34 -15.48 -4.51
N GLU A 153 -33.59 -14.22 -4.16
CA GLU A 153 -33.83 -13.12 -5.10
C GLU A 153 -32.61 -12.90 -6.03
N ALA A 154 -31.39 -12.89 -5.48
CA ALA A 154 -30.16 -12.71 -6.26
C ALA A 154 -29.86 -13.88 -7.22
N LEU A 155 -30.50 -15.02 -7.03
CA LEU A 155 -30.34 -16.26 -7.80
C LEU A 155 -31.52 -16.52 -8.75
N GLU A 156 -32.54 -15.65 -8.85
CA GLU A 156 -33.68 -15.81 -9.77
C GLU A 156 -33.21 -16.00 -11.23
N GLY A 157 -32.09 -15.38 -11.61
CA GLY A 157 -31.48 -15.55 -12.92
C GLY A 157 -30.84 -16.92 -13.17
N ALA A 158 -30.85 -17.87 -12.22
CA ALA A 158 -30.21 -19.19 -12.40
C ALA A 158 -30.77 -19.98 -13.55
N GLU A 159 -32.05 -19.78 -13.96
CA GLU A 159 -32.64 -20.39 -15.13
C GLU A 159 -31.96 -19.99 -16.44
N PHE A 160 -31.37 -18.77 -16.52
CA PHE A 160 -30.63 -18.28 -17.69
C PHE A 160 -29.18 -18.76 -17.70
N PHE A 161 -28.72 -19.46 -16.67
CA PHE A 161 -27.35 -19.98 -16.57
C PHE A 161 -27.24 -21.26 -17.40
N THR A 162 -26.76 -21.13 -18.63
CA THR A 162 -26.68 -22.21 -19.64
C THR A 162 -25.49 -23.14 -19.40
N PRO A 163 -25.44 -24.32 -20.05
CA PRO A 163 -24.23 -25.18 -20.03
C PRO A 163 -22.97 -24.48 -20.54
N ALA A 164 -23.10 -23.49 -21.44
CA ALA A 164 -21.96 -22.68 -21.89
C ALA A 164 -21.39 -21.81 -20.74
N HIS A 165 -22.25 -21.19 -19.92
CA HIS A 165 -21.82 -20.46 -18.74
C HIS A 165 -21.13 -21.40 -17.74
N ALA A 166 -21.67 -22.60 -17.51
CA ALA A 166 -21.07 -23.59 -16.61
C ALA A 166 -19.67 -24.00 -17.06
N ALA A 167 -19.48 -24.30 -18.34
CA ALA A 167 -18.18 -24.68 -18.89
C ALA A 167 -17.13 -23.54 -18.77
N LEU A 168 -17.54 -22.30 -19.01
CA LEU A 168 -16.67 -21.13 -18.87
C LEU A 168 -16.34 -20.85 -17.40
N LEU A 169 -17.35 -20.88 -16.51
CA LEU A 169 -17.15 -20.66 -15.07
C LEU A 169 -16.21 -21.69 -14.48
N ALA A 170 -16.36 -22.97 -14.82
CA ALA A 170 -15.46 -24.05 -14.37
C ALA A 170 -13.99 -23.76 -14.76
N LYS A 171 -13.74 -23.30 -15.98
CA LYS A 171 -12.39 -22.92 -16.44
C LYS A 171 -11.84 -21.72 -15.66
N VAL A 172 -12.66 -20.71 -15.42
CA VAL A 172 -12.26 -19.52 -14.66
C VAL A 172 -11.94 -19.87 -13.21
N LEU A 173 -12.77 -20.70 -12.56
CA LEU A 173 -12.54 -21.14 -11.19
C LEU A 173 -11.25 -21.99 -11.07
N ALA A 174 -11.04 -22.94 -11.99
CA ALA A 174 -9.81 -23.73 -12.02
C ALA A 174 -8.55 -22.84 -12.18
N ARG A 175 -8.65 -21.76 -12.96
CA ARG A 175 -7.55 -20.79 -13.10
C ARG A 175 -7.33 -19.99 -11.81
N ILE A 176 -8.39 -19.59 -11.12
CA ILE A 176 -8.31 -18.89 -9.81
C ILE A 176 -7.62 -19.81 -8.78
N ASP A 177 -7.97 -21.10 -8.77
CA ASP A 177 -7.38 -22.08 -7.85
C ASP A 177 -5.89 -22.27 -8.12
N ARG A 178 -5.51 -22.42 -9.39
CA ARG A 178 -4.09 -22.52 -9.77
C ARG A 178 -3.31 -21.28 -9.38
N LEU A 179 -3.81 -20.07 -9.69
CA LEU A 179 -3.17 -18.82 -9.31
C LEU A 179 -3.05 -18.69 -7.79
N SER A 180 -4.00 -19.22 -7.03
CA SER A 180 -3.93 -19.21 -5.57
C SER A 180 -2.83 -20.11 -5.06
N ALA A 181 -2.69 -21.32 -5.60
CA ALA A 181 -1.60 -22.24 -5.26
C ALA A 181 -0.22 -21.64 -5.60
N ASP A 182 -0.06 -21.07 -6.81
CA ASP A 182 1.19 -20.42 -7.22
C ASP A 182 1.57 -19.24 -6.30
N ILE A 183 0.58 -18.45 -5.83
CA ILE A 183 0.79 -17.35 -4.88
C ILE A 183 1.22 -17.89 -3.51
N ASP A 184 0.66 -18.99 -3.06
CA ASP A 184 0.99 -19.59 -1.77
C ASP A 184 2.41 -20.20 -1.81
N ASP A 185 2.78 -20.89 -2.87
CA ASP A 185 4.13 -21.41 -3.09
C ASP A 185 5.18 -20.31 -3.12
N LEU A 186 4.92 -19.22 -3.87
CA LEU A 186 5.80 -18.05 -3.88
C LEU A 186 5.90 -17.39 -2.50
N SER A 187 4.81 -17.37 -1.74
CA SER A 187 4.81 -16.80 -0.39
C SER A 187 5.71 -17.60 0.55
N GLN A 188 5.74 -18.92 0.43
CA GLN A 188 6.66 -19.77 1.19
C GLN A 188 8.13 -19.53 0.79
N VAL A 189 8.41 -19.35 -0.51
CA VAL A 189 9.76 -19.01 -0.98
C VAL A 189 10.20 -17.65 -0.42
N ILE A 190 9.34 -16.64 -0.49
CA ILE A 190 9.62 -15.30 0.02
C ILE A 190 9.86 -15.34 1.54
N GLU A 191 9.08 -16.11 2.28
CA GLU A 191 9.26 -16.28 3.73
C GLU A 191 10.65 -16.84 4.06
N ARG A 192 11.09 -17.87 3.34
CA ARG A 192 12.44 -18.46 3.51
C ARG A 192 13.56 -17.48 3.16
N LEU A 193 13.41 -16.72 2.06
CA LEU A 193 14.40 -15.73 1.63
C LEU A 193 14.51 -14.56 2.61
N LEU A 194 13.43 -14.21 3.29
CA LEU A 194 13.37 -13.10 4.24
C LEU A 194 13.58 -13.53 5.70
N ALA A 195 13.74 -14.83 5.98
CA ALA A 195 13.98 -15.33 7.35
C ALA A 195 15.15 -14.65 8.08
N PRO A 196 16.30 -14.34 7.42
CA PRO A 196 17.39 -13.60 8.08
C PRO A 196 17.02 -12.18 8.53
N TYR A 197 15.93 -11.62 8.01
CA TYR A 197 15.46 -10.24 8.25
C TYR A 197 14.18 -10.18 9.09
N GLU A 198 13.93 -11.21 9.90
CA GLU A 198 12.70 -11.33 10.69
C GLU A 198 12.48 -10.14 11.64
N GLU A 199 13.56 -9.64 12.24
CA GLU A 199 13.49 -8.46 13.13
C GLU A 199 12.95 -7.23 12.37
N GLN A 200 13.47 -6.95 11.18
CA GLN A 200 13.06 -5.82 10.36
C GLN A 200 11.63 -5.96 9.84
N LEU A 201 11.21 -7.20 9.53
CA LEU A 201 9.83 -7.48 9.19
C LEU A 201 8.89 -7.16 10.35
N GLN A 202 9.20 -7.64 11.56
CA GLN A 202 8.40 -7.36 12.75
C GLN A 202 8.40 -5.87 13.12
N GLN A 203 9.50 -5.15 12.88
CA GLN A 203 9.54 -3.70 13.01
C GLN A 203 8.54 -3.02 12.09
N ALA A 204 8.49 -3.43 10.82
CA ALA A 204 7.54 -2.90 9.85
C ALA A 204 6.08 -3.29 10.19
N GLU A 205 5.84 -4.55 10.58
CA GLU A 205 4.52 -5.06 10.99
C GLU A 205 3.96 -4.34 12.22
N SER A 206 4.81 -3.80 13.07
CA SER A 206 4.36 -3.02 14.24
C SER A 206 3.61 -1.75 13.87
N MET A 207 3.69 -1.30 12.61
CA MET A 207 3.01 -0.08 12.15
C MET A 207 1.52 -0.34 11.84
N PRO A 208 0.62 0.60 12.18
CA PRO A 208 -0.80 0.47 11.88
C PRO A 208 -1.08 0.27 10.38
N GLY A 209 -1.83 -0.77 10.07
CA GLY A 209 -2.21 -1.13 8.71
C GLY A 209 -1.15 -1.89 7.91
N TRP A 210 -0.01 -2.23 8.53
CA TRP A 210 1.03 -3.05 7.93
C TRP A 210 0.90 -4.50 8.40
N GLY A 211 0.64 -5.42 7.47
CA GLY A 211 0.70 -6.85 7.74
C GLY A 211 1.95 -7.46 7.12
N ARG A 212 2.18 -8.73 7.39
CA ARG A 212 3.35 -9.52 6.94
C ARG A 212 3.69 -9.28 5.47
N ARG A 213 2.71 -9.36 4.59
CA ARG A 213 2.90 -9.18 3.15
C ARG A 213 3.42 -7.78 2.79
N ALA A 214 2.84 -6.73 3.40
CA ALA A 214 3.29 -5.36 3.17
C ALA A 214 4.71 -5.13 3.68
N ALA A 215 5.07 -5.71 4.82
CA ALA A 215 6.41 -5.68 5.38
C ALA A 215 7.42 -6.37 4.45
N GLN A 216 7.12 -7.58 3.99
CA GLN A 216 7.94 -8.34 3.03
C GLN A 216 8.19 -7.55 1.74
N ASP A 217 7.13 -7.05 1.13
CA ASP A 217 7.21 -6.32 -0.13
C ASP A 217 7.99 -5.00 0.03
N ALA A 218 7.83 -4.30 1.17
CA ALA A 218 8.57 -3.08 1.46
C ALA A 218 10.06 -3.35 1.71
N VAL A 219 10.40 -4.35 2.52
CA VAL A 219 11.78 -4.76 2.77
C VAL A 219 12.45 -5.23 1.48
N ALA A 220 11.75 -5.98 0.63
CA ALA A 220 12.25 -6.35 -0.70
C ALA A 220 12.60 -5.13 -1.57
N GLU A 221 11.76 -4.08 -1.52
CA GLU A 221 11.98 -2.87 -2.33
C GLU A 221 13.05 -1.93 -1.77
N THR A 222 13.26 -1.88 -0.48
CA THR A 222 14.19 -0.93 0.15
C THR A 222 15.50 -1.54 0.60
N GLY A 223 15.52 -2.86 0.80
CA GLY A 223 16.53 -3.50 1.63
C GLY A 223 16.32 -3.14 3.11
N VAL A 224 17.25 -3.57 3.93
CA VAL A 224 17.26 -3.31 5.39
C VAL A 224 18.23 -2.21 5.80
N ASP A 225 19.22 -1.93 4.97
CA ASP A 225 20.21 -0.86 5.20
C ASP A 225 19.62 0.52 4.88
N MET A 226 19.11 1.20 5.88
CA MET A 226 18.52 2.53 5.74
C MET A 226 19.55 3.64 5.56
N SER A 227 20.86 3.40 5.75
CA SER A 227 21.90 4.38 5.45
C SER A 227 21.92 4.80 3.98
N ARG A 228 21.43 3.93 3.08
CA ARG A 228 21.23 4.20 1.65
C ARG A 228 20.23 5.35 1.39
N PHE A 229 19.38 5.65 2.34
CA PHE A 229 18.46 6.79 2.31
C PHE A 229 18.79 7.76 3.44
N ARG A 230 19.42 8.89 3.13
CA ARG A 230 19.89 9.86 4.15
C ARG A 230 18.84 10.22 5.20
N THR A 231 17.56 10.23 4.85
CA THR A 231 16.43 10.47 5.76
C THR A 231 15.18 9.76 5.26
N GLY A 232 14.19 9.58 6.13
CA GLY A 232 12.86 9.09 5.75
C GLY A 232 12.16 9.99 4.71
N GLY A 233 12.54 11.26 4.62
CA GLY A 233 12.09 12.17 3.57
C GLY A 233 12.65 11.79 2.19
N HIS A 234 13.93 11.38 2.11
CA HIS A 234 14.54 10.88 0.87
C HIS A 234 13.89 9.57 0.42
N LEU A 235 13.66 8.62 1.34
CA LEU A 235 12.94 7.39 1.04
C LEU A 235 11.53 7.69 0.51
N SER A 236 10.79 8.58 1.15
CA SER A 236 9.46 8.98 0.73
C SER A 236 9.46 9.67 -0.65
N SER A 237 10.48 10.47 -0.94
CA SER A 237 10.68 11.10 -2.25
C SER A 237 11.01 10.07 -3.32
N TRP A 238 11.88 9.11 -3.03
CA TRP A 238 12.21 8.02 -3.93
C TRP A 238 10.99 7.14 -4.25
N ALA A 239 10.15 6.88 -3.24
CA ALA A 239 8.88 6.16 -3.41
C ALA A 239 7.80 6.97 -4.16
N GLY A 240 8.04 8.23 -4.49
CA GLY A 240 7.04 9.09 -5.13
C GLY A 240 5.89 9.50 -4.20
N ARG A 241 6.10 9.54 -2.89
CA ARG A 241 5.09 9.92 -1.88
C ARG A 241 5.31 11.32 -1.31
N ALA A 242 6.43 11.98 -1.62
CA ALA A 242 6.65 13.37 -1.24
C ALA A 242 6.04 14.33 -2.27
N PRO A 243 5.34 15.38 -1.84
CA PRO A 243 4.90 16.44 -2.75
C PRO A 243 6.12 17.19 -3.27
N GLN A 244 6.11 17.55 -4.55
CA GLN A 244 7.07 18.49 -5.13
C GLN A 244 6.53 19.90 -4.99
N ASP A 245 7.40 20.82 -4.63
CA ASP A 245 7.09 22.25 -4.65
C ASP A 245 7.22 22.77 -6.08
N HIS A 246 6.16 23.36 -6.60
CA HIS A 246 6.11 23.99 -7.90
C HIS A 246 5.83 25.49 -7.70
N GLN A 247 6.85 26.22 -7.29
CA GLN A 247 6.76 27.67 -7.15
C GLN A 247 7.69 28.31 -8.16
N SER A 248 7.14 29.18 -9.00
CA SER A 248 7.89 30.06 -9.90
C SER A 248 7.48 31.51 -9.61
N GLY A 249 8.37 32.26 -8.98
CA GLY A 249 8.08 33.63 -8.53
C GLY A 249 6.90 33.66 -7.56
N LYS A 250 5.94 34.55 -7.82
CA LYS A 250 4.70 34.70 -7.00
C LYS A 250 3.64 33.62 -7.29
N ARG A 251 3.77 32.83 -8.37
CA ARG A 251 2.81 31.77 -8.74
C ARG A 251 3.13 30.46 -8.01
N LYS A 252 2.25 30.06 -7.10
CA LYS A 252 2.27 28.72 -6.51
C LYS A 252 1.52 27.76 -7.42
N GLY A 253 2.25 26.85 -8.07
CA GLY A 253 1.67 25.75 -8.82
C GLY A 253 1.06 24.70 -7.89
N ARG A 254 0.23 23.81 -8.45
CA ARG A 254 -0.37 22.70 -7.70
C ARG A 254 0.70 21.66 -7.41
N ALA A 255 1.04 21.45 -6.14
CA ALA A 255 1.97 20.42 -5.72
C ALA A 255 1.47 19.03 -6.17
N LYS A 256 2.31 18.31 -6.93
CA LYS A 256 2.06 16.92 -7.36
C LYS A 256 3.19 16.06 -6.82
N ALA A 257 2.88 14.82 -6.41
CA ALA A 257 3.92 13.83 -6.16
C ALA A 257 4.55 13.42 -7.50
N LYS A 258 5.89 13.28 -7.54
CA LYS A 258 6.57 12.74 -8.71
C LYS A 258 6.33 11.24 -8.86
N LYS A 259 6.55 10.71 -10.06
CA LYS A 259 6.64 9.26 -10.25
C LYS A 259 7.83 8.73 -9.45
N GLY A 260 7.64 7.65 -8.74
CA GLY A 260 8.66 6.96 -7.94
C GLY A 260 8.52 5.45 -8.08
N ASN A 261 9.01 4.70 -7.11
CA ASN A 261 8.86 3.24 -7.10
C ASN A 261 7.37 2.86 -7.02
N ARG A 262 6.83 2.26 -8.10
CA ARG A 262 5.40 1.93 -8.21
C ARG A 262 4.96 0.90 -7.18
N TYR A 263 5.84 -0.06 -6.84
CA TYR A 263 5.55 -1.13 -5.90
C TYR A 263 5.42 -0.59 -4.48
N LEU A 264 6.42 0.17 -4.01
CA LEU A 264 6.36 0.81 -2.71
C LEU A 264 5.22 1.85 -2.63
N GLY A 265 4.94 2.49 -3.77
CA GLY A 265 3.79 3.35 -3.93
C GLY A 265 2.46 2.62 -3.69
N ALA A 266 2.28 1.43 -4.26
CA ALA A 266 1.08 0.63 -4.10
C ALA A 266 0.95 0.11 -2.66
N ILE A 267 2.02 -0.47 -2.08
CA ILE A 267 2.08 -0.93 -0.69
C ILE A 267 1.60 0.17 0.26
N THR A 268 2.20 1.35 0.16
CA THR A 268 1.82 2.48 1.02
C THR A 268 0.42 3.03 0.76
N GLY A 269 -0.17 2.77 -0.41
CA GLY A 269 -1.57 3.05 -0.69
C GLY A 269 -2.50 2.10 0.08
N GLU A 270 -2.23 0.81 -0.01
CA GLU A 270 -2.96 -0.26 0.66
C GLU A 270 -2.88 -0.13 2.19
N THR A 271 -1.66 0.05 2.72
CA THR A 271 -1.44 0.21 4.16
C THR A 271 -2.05 1.49 4.72
N ALA A 272 -2.10 2.57 3.93
CA ALA A 272 -2.78 3.80 4.34
C ALA A 272 -4.30 3.63 4.46
N VAL A 273 -4.92 2.87 3.54
CA VAL A 273 -6.35 2.54 3.62
C VAL A 273 -6.62 1.63 4.82
N ALA A 274 -5.78 0.60 5.03
CA ALA A 274 -5.90 -0.30 6.18
C ALA A 274 -5.74 0.47 7.51
N ALA A 275 -4.73 1.33 7.64
CA ALA A 275 -4.55 2.20 8.80
C ALA A 275 -5.76 3.11 9.04
N GLY A 276 -6.41 3.60 7.98
CA GLY A 276 -7.63 4.41 8.07
C GLY A 276 -8.79 3.73 8.80
N ARG A 277 -8.80 2.41 8.87
CA ARG A 277 -9.80 1.59 9.58
C ARG A 277 -9.47 1.36 11.05
N THR A 278 -8.26 1.72 11.49
CA THR A 278 -7.80 1.50 12.88
C THR A 278 -8.10 2.70 13.77
N GLN A 279 -8.20 2.44 15.09
CA GLN A 279 -8.32 3.48 16.13
C GLN A 279 -6.92 3.92 16.61
N THR A 280 -6.09 4.32 15.69
CA THR A 280 -4.72 4.77 15.90
C THR A 280 -4.56 6.24 15.48
N ARG A 281 -3.42 6.85 15.89
CA ARG A 281 -3.04 8.20 15.42
C ARG A 281 -3.02 8.30 13.90
N GLU A 282 -2.44 7.30 13.22
CA GLU A 282 -2.37 7.24 11.77
C GLU A 282 -3.76 7.12 11.15
N GLY A 283 -4.64 6.30 11.72
CA GLY A 283 -6.02 6.16 11.32
C GLY A 283 -6.81 7.47 11.46
N ALA A 284 -6.69 8.14 12.60
CA ALA A 284 -7.32 9.44 12.83
C ALA A 284 -6.82 10.49 11.82
N ARG A 285 -5.49 10.51 11.53
CA ARG A 285 -4.89 11.38 10.54
C ARG A 285 -5.44 11.10 9.14
N HIS A 286 -5.51 9.83 8.74
CA HIS A 286 -6.03 9.43 7.44
C HIS A 286 -7.48 9.89 7.26
N ARG A 287 -8.38 9.56 8.20
CA ARG A 287 -9.80 9.96 8.16
C ARG A 287 -9.96 11.47 8.09
N ARG A 288 -9.18 12.23 8.88
CA ARG A 288 -9.19 13.70 8.86
C ARG A 288 -8.77 14.27 7.50
N LEU A 289 -7.71 13.72 6.90
CA LEU A 289 -7.24 14.14 5.59
C LEU A 289 -8.21 13.76 4.48
N ALA A 290 -8.81 12.56 4.54
CA ALA A 290 -9.79 12.09 3.56
C ALA A 290 -11.01 13.01 3.51
N ARG A 291 -11.55 13.43 4.66
CA ARG A 291 -12.66 14.40 4.75
C ARG A 291 -12.32 15.76 4.13
N LYS A 292 -11.07 16.25 4.32
CA LYS A 292 -10.66 17.60 3.88
C LYS A 292 -10.14 17.66 2.45
N ARG A 293 -9.49 16.61 1.96
CA ARG A 293 -8.70 16.63 0.71
C ARG A 293 -9.05 15.51 -0.26
N GLY A 294 -9.96 14.60 0.13
CA GLY A 294 -10.33 13.39 -0.61
C GLY A 294 -9.40 12.21 -0.33
N ALA A 295 -9.91 11.00 -0.57
CA ALA A 295 -9.26 9.73 -0.23
C ALA A 295 -7.88 9.55 -0.89
N ALA A 296 -7.75 9.85 -2.18
CA ALA A 296 -6.50 9.69 -2.91
C ALA A 296 -5.34 10.53 -2.33
N LYS A 297 -5.62 11.79 -1.96
CA LYS A 297 -4.61 12.66 -1.32
C LYS A 297 -4.30 12.22 0.10
N ALA A 298 -5.30 11.72 0.83
CA ALA A 298 -5.10 11.15 2.17
C ALA A 298 -4.19 9.93 2.13
N CYS A 299 -4.38 9.01 1.16
CA CYS A 299 -3.50 7.86 0.96
C CYS A 299 -2.05 8.28 0.72
N VAL A 300 -1.80 9.23 -0.18
CA VAL A 300 -0.43 9.72 -0.46
C VAL A 300 0.19 10.35 0.77
N ALA A 301 -0.55 11.20 1.50
CA ALA A 301 -0.04 11.88 2.68
C ALA A 301 0.20 10.94 3.87
N THR A 302 -0.65 9.92 4.05
CA THR A 302 -0.47 8.88 5.07
C THR A 302 0.72 8.00 4.70
N GLY A 303 0.82 7.54 3.45
CA GLY A 303 1.96 6.77 2.96
C GLY A 303 3.29 7.51 3.09
N ASN A 304 3.32 8.83 2.87
CA ASN A 304 4.50 9.66 3.16
C ASN A 304 4.93 9.56 4.63
N THR A 305 3.97 9.63 5.56
CA THR A 305 4.27 9.53 7.00
C THR A 305 4.72 8.11 7.36
N GLN A 306 4.05 7.08 6.85
CA GLN A 306 4.40 5.69 7.07
C GLN A 306 5.84 5.39 6.62
N LEU A 307 6.28 5.86 5.46
CA LEU A 307 7.66 5.67 4.99
C LEU A 307 8.69 6.37 5.87
N LYS A 308 8.36 7.52 6.46
CA LYS A 308 9.24 8.20 7.43
C LYS A 308 9.35 7.40 8.73
N VAL A 309 8.25 6.83 9.19
CA VAL A 309 8.22 5.96 10.37
C VAL A 309 8.99 4.67 10.08
N TYR A 310 8.70 4.01 8.95
CA TYR A 310 9.40 2.82 8.49
C TYR A 310 10.93 3.01 8.46
N HIS A 311 11.40 4.10 7.84
CA HIS A 311 12.83 4.44 7.83
C HIS A 311 13.39 4.57 9.26
N LYS A 312 12.68 5.25 10.16
CA LYS A 312 13.12 5.41 11.55
C LYS A 312 13.19 4.08 12.28
N LEU A 313 12.21 3.21 12.08
CA LEU A 313 12.19 1.89 12.73
C LEU A 313 13.37 1.04 12.26
N LEU A 314 13.58 0.90 10.97
CA LEU A 314 14.65 0.07 10.43
C LEU A 314 16.06 0.68 10.66
N SER A 315 16.16 2.00 10.86
CA SER A 315 17.44 2.64 11.26
C SER A 315 17.80 2.39 12.72
N ASN A 316 16.90 1.86 13.54
CA ASN A 316 17.11 1.65 14.96
C ASN A 316 16.71 0.20 15.33
N PRO A 317 17.69 -0.71 15.44
CA PRO A 317 17.42 -2.11 15.79
C PRO A 317 16.60 -2.22 17.09
N GLY A 318 15.69 -3.17 17.14
CA GLY A 318 14.81 -3.41 18.30
C GLY A 318 13.66 -2.43 18.47
N MET A 319 13.66 -1.29 17.75
CA MET A 319 12.58 -0.30 17.87
C MET A 319 11.28 -0.85 17.29
N ARG A 320 10.17 -0.66 18.02
CA ARG A 320 8.82 -0.96 17.56
C ARG A 320 7.98 0.33 17.51
N HIS A 321 6.96 0.33 16.65
CA HIS A 321 6.05 1.45 16.58
C HIS A 321 5.23 1.55 17.87
N GLN A 322 5.18 2.75 18.44
CA GLN A 322 4.29 3.08 19.55
C GLN A 322 3.18 4.00 19.03
N ASP A 323 1.94 3.54 19.17
CA ASP A 323 0.81 4.37 18.78
C ASP A 323 0.54 5.45 19.84
N LEU A 324 0.28 6.66 19.39
CA LEU A 324 0.00 7.82 20.24
C LEU A 324 -1.50 8.02 20.48
N GLY A 325 -2.32 7.08 20.00
CA GLY A 325 -3.77 7.06 20.17
C GLY A 325 -4.54 7.95 19.18
N PRO A 326 -5.85 7.67 19.01
CA PRO A 326 -6.70 8.38 18.04
C PRO A 326 -6.86 9.85 18.38
N ASP A 327 -6.78 10.22 19.66
CA ASP A 327 -7.01 11.58 20.16
C ASP A 327 -5.76 12.45 20.12
N TYR A 328 -4.64 11.93 19.63
CA TYR A 328 -3.37 12.65 19.55
C TYR A 328 -3.49 14.07 18.99
N TYR A 329 -4.23 14.23 17.90
CA TYR A 329 -4.40 15.52 17.26
C TYR A 329 -5.39 16.42 17.97
N ASP A 330 -6.31 15.88 18.73
CA ASP A 330 -7.29 16.64 19.50
C ASP A 330 -6.68 17.15 20.81
N ARG A 331 -5.81 16.35 21.44
CA ARG A 331 -4.99 16.77 22.59
C ARG A 331 -3.98 17.90 22.25
N GLN A 332 -3.49 17.96 21.01
CA GLN A 332 -2.59 19.02 20.56
C GLN A 332 -3.29 20.30 20.09
N ARG A 333 -4.61 20.30 20.02
CA ARG A 333 -5.34 21.51 19.67
C ARG A 333 -5.45 22.42 20.88
N ASP A 334 -5.17 23.72 20.63
CA ASP A 334 -5.41 24.75 21.62
C ASP A 334 -6.91 24.76 22.01
N THR A 335 -7.19 24.33 23.23
CA THR A 335 -8.56 24.22 23.77
C THR A 335 -9.28 25.56 23.71
N ARG A 336 -8.57 26.68 23.97
CA ARG A 336 -9.12 28.03 23.85
C ARG A 336 -9.58 28.33 22.43
N ARG A 337 -8.78 27.95 21.43
CA ARG A 337 -9.13 28.12 20.01
C ARG A 337 -10.32 27.27 19.59
N GLN A 338 -10.44 26.05 20.13
CA GLN A 338 -11.60 25.20 19.86
C GLN A 338 -12.87 25.80 20.45
N ILE A 339 -12.82 26.21 21.70
CA ILE A 339 -13.92 26.89 22.39
C ILE A 339 -14.37 28.12 21.60
N ALA A 340 -13.44 29.01 21.28
CA ALA A 340 -13.75 30.23 20.50
C ALA A 340 -14.40 29.90 19.13
N HIS A 341 -13.93 28.83 18.46
CA HIS A 341 -14.50 28.40 17.19
C HIS A 341 -15.95 27.90 17.36
N HIS A 342 -16.24 27.09 18.39
CA HIS A 342 -17.58 26.56 18.62
C HIS A 342 -18.55 27.65 19.09
N VAL A 343 -18.11 28.54 19.97
CA VAL A 343 -18.88 29.71 20.41
C VAL A 343 -19.21 30.62 19.21
N GLY A 344 -18.21 30.96 18.38
CA GLY A 344 -18.44 31.76 17.19
C GLY A 344 -19.39 31.11 16.19
N LYS A 345 -19.33 29.78 16.03
CA LYS A 345 -20.25 29.04 15.17
C LYS A 345 -21.67 29.03 15.69
N LEU A 346 -21.87 28.86 16.99
CA LEU A 346 -23.19 28.95 17.61
C LEU A 346 -23.73 30.38 17.57
N GLY A 347 -22.87 31.38 17.80
CA GLY A 347 -23.25 32.80 17.64
C GLY A 347 -23.70 33.13 16.24
N SER A 348 -23.05 32.58 15.19
CA SER A 348 -23.46 32.79 13.80
C SER A 348 -24.82 32.13 13.45
N LEU A 349 -25.28 31.18 14.27
CA LEU A 349 -26.60 30.56 14.18
C LEU A 349 -27.67 31.27 15.03
N GLY A 350 -27.31 32.42 15.65
CA GLY A 350 -28.23 33.24 16.48
C GLY A 350 -28.32 32.80 17.94
N PHE A 351 -27.41 31.96 18.45
CA PHE A 351 -27.40 31.54 19.84
C PHE A 351 -26.43 32.38 20.68
N GLU A 352 -26.85 32.78 21.84
CA GLU A 352 -25.98 33.29 22.90
C GLU A 352 -25.42 32.10 23.69
N VAL A 353 -24.10 32.05 23.86
CA VAL A 353 -23.42 30.90 24.42
C VAL A 353 -22.74 31.23 25.72
N THR A 354 -23.22 30.68 26.80
CA THR A 354 -22.59 30.74 28.13
C THR A 354 -21.84 29.43 28.40
N LEU A 355 -20.56 29.52 28.76
CA LEU A 355 -19.70 28.36 29.02
C LEU A 355 -19.52 28.17 30.52
N CYS A 356 -19.94 26.99 31.02
CA CYS A 356 -19.59 26.52 32.37
C CYS A 356 -18.55 25.41 32.28
N ARG A 357 -17.46 25.53 33.05
CA ARG A 357 -16.43 24.48 33.11
C ARG A 357 -16.94 23.37 34.04
N ILE A 358 -17.01 22.14 33.51
CA ILE A 358 -17.24 20.96 34.33
C ILE A 358 -15.96 20.70 35.13
N PRO A 359 -16.00 20.58 36.47
CA PRO A 359 -14.82 20.22 37.25
C PRO A 359 -14.28 18.87 36.78
N ASP A 360 -12.93 18.74 36.75
CA ASP A 360 -12.30 17.48 36.41
C ASP A 360 -12.77 16.39 37.39
N PRO A 361 -13.09 15.16 36.93
CA PRO A 361 -13.45 14.07 37.83
C PRO A 361 -12.29 13.86 38.81
N GLU A 362 -12.63 13.78 40.10
CA GLU A 362 -11.64 13.44 41.14
C GLU A 362 -10.98 12.13 40.76
N PRO A 363 -9.62 12.02 40.88
CA PRO A 363 -8.94 10.77 40.61
C PRO A 363 -9.49 9.70 41.58
N ASP A 364 -9.99 8.62 41.00
CA ASP A 364 -10.51 7.46 41.77
C ASP A 364 -9.50 7.04 42.84
N ALA A 365 -9.85 7.25 44.08
CA ALA A 365 -9.05 6.90 45.29
C ALA A 365 -9.06 5.38 45.57
N THR A 366 -9.19 4.54 44.56
CA THR A 366 -9.05 3.08 44.67
C THR A 366 -7.63 2.66 44.27
N GLY A 367 -6.66 2.98 45.11
CA GLY A 367 -5.37 2.28 45.13
C GLY A 367 -5.61 0.80 45.53
N PRO A 368 -4.87 -0.15 44.93
CA PRO A 368 -4.99 -1.55 45.31
C PRO A 368 -4.54 -1.71 46.78
N ALA A 369 -5.42 -2.31 47.60
CA ALA A 369 -5.11 -2.73 48.95
C ALA A 369 -3.90 -3.67 48.93
N GLN A 370 -2.83 -3.30 49.67
CA GLN A 370 -1.71 -4.20 49.93
C GLN A 370 -2.24 -5.38 50.75
N PRO A 371 -1.95 -6.62 50.36
CA PRO A 371 -2.18 -7.77 51.27
C PRO A 371 -1.17 -7.76 52.42
N ALA A 372 -1.68 -7.99 53.60
CA ALA A 372 -0.96 -8.18 54.85
C ALA A 372 -0.12 -9.47 54.85
#